data_0a3ed37651f6d06eafd6f94c9076d672
#
_entry.id   0a3ed37651f6d06eafd6f94c9076d672
#
_cell.length_a   1.000
_cell.length_b   1.000
_cell.length_c   1.000
_cell.angle_alpha   90.00
_cell.angle_beta   90.00
_cell.angle_gamma   90.00
#
_symmetry.space_group_name_H-M   'P 1'
#
loop_
_entity.id
_entity.type
_entity.pdbx_description
1 polymer ?
#
loop_
_entity_poly.entity_id
_entity_poly.type
_entity_poly.pdbx_seq_one_letter_code
_entity_poly.pdbx_strand_id
1 'polypeptide(L)' 'MLSKLNAVADKYHELEALLSDPSVMADMEKWQRYTREHAALTPIIEAYNAYRQALATIEEDKEMLAEADAE' A
#
# COMPACT_ATOMS: atom_id res chain seq x y z
N MET A 1 5.83 6.60 -13.56
CA MET A 1 4.54 6.45 -12.87
C MET A 1 4.62 5.49 -11.71
N LEU A 2 5.14 4.27 -11.92
CA LEU A 2 5.30 3.29 -10.84
C LEU A 2 6.21 3.79 -9.73
N SER A 3 7.23 4.58 -10.06
CA SER A 3 8.15 5.13 -9.06
C SER A 3 7.46 6.09 -8.09
N LYS A 4 6.47 6.86 -8.55
CA LYS A 4 5.70 7.74 -7.67
C LYS A 4 4.81 6.95 -6.72
N LEU A 5 4.18 5.89 -7.23
CA LEU A 5 3.35 5.02 -6.40
C LEU A 5 4.20 4.26 -5.38
N ASN A 6 5.39 3.82 -5.77
CA ASN A 6 6.32 3.17 -4.86
C ASN A 6 6.78 4.14 -3.76
N ALA A 7 7.03 5.40 -4.11
CA ALA A 7 7.40 6.43 -3.13
C ALA A 7 6.27 6.67 -2.12
N VAL A 8 5.02 6.70 -2.59
CA VAL A 8 3.85 6.84 -1.71
C VAL A 8 3.72 5.63 -0.79
N ALA A 9 3.88 4.42 -1.32
CA ALA A 9 3.83 3.20 -0.52
C ALA A 9 4.94 3.17 0.53
N ASP A 10 6.16 3.57 0.17
CA ASP A 10 7.28 3.64 1.10
C ASP A 10 6.99 4.65 2.20
N LYS A 11 6.46 5.82 1.85
CA LYS A 11 6.09 6.85 2.84
C LYS A 11 5.01 6.34 3.78
N TYR A 12 4.02 5.63 3.26
CA TYR A 12 2.94 5.04 4.05
C TYR A 12 3.49 4.04 5.07
N HIS A 13 4.38 3.14 4.64
CA HIS A 13 5.01 2.17 5.54
C HIS A 13 5.90 2.85 6.58
N GLU A 14 6.60 3.91 6.18
CA GLU A 14 7.41 4.71 7.09
C GLU A 14 6.54 5.34 8.18
N LEU A 15 5.38 5.89 7.80
CA LEU A 15 4.42 6.46 8.75
C LEU A 15 3.87 5.39 9.68
N GLU A 16 3.58 4.20 9.19
CA GLU A 16 3.14 3.08 10.04
C GLU A 16 4.20 2.73 11.09
N ALA A 17 5.47 2.70 10.70
CA ALA A 17 6.57 2.43 11.62
C ALA A 17 6.69 3.55 12.66
N LEU A 18 6.55 4.82 12.24
CA LEU A 18 6.60 5.97 13.15
C LEU A 18 5.43 5.95 14.13
N LEU A 19 4.25 5.58 13.69
CA LEU A 19 3.07 5.50 14.56
C LEU A 19 3.20 4.40 15.61
N SER A 20 4.04 3.40 15.34
CA SER A 20 4.31 2.30 16.29
C SER A 20 5.52 2.60 17.19
N ASP A 21 6.23 3.70 16.95
CA ASP A 21 7.42 4.07 17.72
C ASP A 21 6.98 4.67 19.07
N PRO A 22 7.46 4.11 20.21
CA PRO A 22 7.09 4.65 21.53
C PRO A 22 7.48 6.11 21.71
N SER A 23 8.59 6.56 21.12
CA SER A 23 9.01 7.94 21.24
C SER A 23 8.07 8.91 20.51
N VAL A 24 7.49 8.49 19.39
CA VAL A 24 6.48 9.23 18.67
C VAL A 24 5.16 9.21 19.42
N MET A 25 4.79 8.07 19.99
CA MET A 25 3.56 7.94 20.79
C MET A 25 3.60 8.83 22.03
N ALA A 26 4.78 9.07 22.59
CA ALA A 26 4.96 9.95 23.72
C ALA A 26 4.82 11.44 23.35
N ASP A 27 4.97 11.77 22.05
CA ASP A 27 4.80 13.14 21.55
C ASP A 27 3.48 13.23 20.80
N MET A 28 2.46 13.77 21.50
CA MET A 28 1.09 13.85 20.96
C MET A 28 1.01 14.63 19.64
N GLU A 29 1.79 15.71 19.52
CA GLU A 29 1.78 16.53 18.31
C GLU A 29 2.31 15.76 17.10
N LYS A 30 3.42 15.07 17.28
CA LYS A 30 4.01 14.25 16.22
C LYS A 30 3.09 13.09 15.86
N TRP A 31 2.54 12.43 16.86
CA TRP A 31 1.64 11.29 16.65
C TRP A 31 0.40 11.72 15.87
N GLN A 32 -0.21 12.86 16.24
CA GLN A 32 -1.37 13.38 15.52
C GLN A 32 -1.03 13.75 14.08
N ARG A 33 0.13 14.39 13.86
CA ARG A 33 0.58 14.78 12.52
C ARG A 33 0.76 13.55 11.64
N TYR A 34 1.45 12.54 12.13
CA TYR A 34 1.70 11.31 11.38
C TYR A 34 0.40 10.52 11.15
N THR A 35 -0.50 10.52 12.12
CA THR A 35 -1.83 9.90 11.97
C THR A 35 -2.61 10.55 10.83
N ARG A 36 -2.59 11.88 10.75
CA ARG A 36 -3.28 12.61 9.67
C ARG A 36 -2.65 12.31 8.31
N GLU A 37 -1.33 12.30 8.23
CA GLU A 37 -0.63 11.98 7.00
C GLU A 37 -0.93 10.55 6.56
N HIS A 38 -0.90 9.61 7.49
CA HIS A 38 -1.23 8.22 7.24
C HIS A 38 -2.67 8.08 6.71
N ALA A 39 -3.62 8.74 7.37
CA ALA A 39 -5.02 8.72 6.96
C ALA A 39 -5.22 9.33 5.56
N ALA A 40 -4.47 10.38 5.23
CA ALA A 40 -4.54 11.01 3.91
C ALA A 40 -4.02 10.09 2.81
N LEU A 41 -3.02 9.24 3.11
CA LEU A 41 -2.45 8.30 2.15
C LEU A 41 -3.24 6.99 2.05
N THR A 42 -4.03 6.65 3.07
CA THR A 42 -4.76 5.38 3.12
C THR A 42 -5.63 5.13 1.88
N PRO A 43 -6.47 6.09 1.40
CA PRO A 43 -7.27 5.83 0.20
C PRO A 43 -6.41 5.59 -1.04
N ILE A 44 -5.27 6.27 -1.14
CA ILE A 44 -4.35 6.11 -2.26
C ILE A 44 -3.72 4.72 -2.24
N ILE A 45 -3.30 4.26 -1.06
CA ILE A 45 -2.70 2.94 -0.88
C ILE A 45 -3.73 1.83 -1.11
N GLU A 46 -4.97 2.02 -0.64
CA GLU A 46 -6.04 1.05 -0.88
C GLU A 46 -6.34 0.90 -2.36
N ALA A 47 -6.41 2.01 -3.10
CA ALA A 47 -6.61 1.99 -4.54
C ALA A 47 -5.45 1.31 -5.26
N TYR A 48 -4.22 1.59 -4.84
CA TYR A 48 -3.02 0.97 -5.40
C TYR A 48 -3.01 -0.53 -5.16
N ASN A 49 -3.32 -0.96 -3.95
CA ASN A 49 -3.36 -2.38 -3.61
C ASN A 49 -4.47 -3.11 -4.37
N ALA A 50 -5.64 -2.49 -4.52
CA ALA A 50 -6.74 -3.05 -5.31
C ALA A 50 -6.34 -3.21 -6.77
N TYR A 51 -5.65 -2.22 -7.33
CA TYR A 51 -5.14 -2.28 -8.70
C TYR A 51 -4.15 -3.42 -8.88
N ARG A 52 -3.21 -3.57 -7.95
CA ARG A 52 -2.23 -4.65 -7.99
C ARG A 52 -2.89 -6.02 -7.88
N GLN A 53 -3.88 -6.16 -7.01
CA GLN A 53 -4.63 -7.42 -6.86
C GLN A 53 -5.39 -7.76 -8.13
N ALA A 54 -6.00 -6.76 -8.77
CA ALA A 54 -6.71 -6.96 -10.03
C ALA A 54 -5.76 -7.45 -11.13
N LEU A 55 -4.56 -6.86 -11.23
CA LEU A 55 -3.56 -7.29 -12.19
C LEU A 55 -3.09 -8.72 -11.92
N ALA A 56 -2.84 -9.07 -10.66
CA ALA A 56 -2.43 -10.42 -10.27
C ALA A 56 -3.51 -11.45 -10.60
N THR A 57 -4.77 -11.12 -10.36
CA THR A 57 -5.91 -11.99 -10.67
C THR A 57 -6.02 -12.22 -12.18
N ILE A 58 -5.85 -11.16 -12.98
CA ILE A 58 -5.89 -11.27 -14.44
C ILE A 58 -4.76 -12.19 -14.93
N GLU A 59 -3.56 -12.06 -14.40
CA GLU A 59 -2.44 -12.90 -14.76
C GLU A 59 -2.67 -14.35 -14.38
N GLU A 60 -3.22 -14.62 -13.20
CA GLU A 60 -3.57 -15.96 -12.76
C GLU A 60 -4.63 -16.60 -13.66
N ASP A 61 -5.64 -15.84 -14.03
CA ASP A 61 -6.71 -16.31 -14.93
C ASP A 61 -6.14 -16.65 -16.31
N LYS A 62 -5.20 -15.84 -16.81
CA LYS A 62 -4.54 -16.11 -18.09
C LYS A 62 -3.72 -17.39 -18.03
N GLU A 63 -3.01 -17.64 -16.95
CA GLU A 63 -2.25 -18.87 -16.75
C GLU A 63 -3.16 -20.08 -16.70
N MET A 64 -4.28 -19.99 -16.01
CA MET A 64 -5.27 -21.07 -15.94
C MET A 64 -5.85 -21.37 -17.32
N LEU A 65 -6.18 -20.34 -18.08
CA LEU A 65 -6.69 -20.51 -19.44
C LEU A 65 -5.65 -21.14 -20.36
N ALA A 66 -4.40 -20.73 -20.22
CA ALA A 66 -3.30 -21.31 -21.02
C ALA A 66 -3.09 -22.79 -20.69
N GLU A 67 -3.19 -23.17 -19.42
CA GLU A 67 -3.09 -24.56 -18.99
C GLU A 67 -4.27 -25.39 -19.52
N ALA A 68 -5.47 -24.84 -19.49
CA ALA A 68 -6.66 -25.51 -20.01
C ALA A 68 -6.56 -25.72 -21.53
N ASP A 69 -6.00 -24.75 -22.26
CA ASP A 69 -5.81 -24.84 -23.70
C ASP A 69 -4.68 -25.82 -24.09
N ALA A 70 -3.75 -26.07 -23.17
CA ALA A 70 -2.63 -26.97 -23.42
C ALA A 70 -3.03 -28.45 -23.46
N GLU A 71 -4.21 -28.80 -23.01
CA GLU A 71 -4.76 -30.15 -23.11
C GLU A 71 -5.46 -30.35 -24.45
#